data_23e434f910867c7ce3180441cc1cb480
#
_entry.id   23e434f910867c7ce3180441cc1cb480
#
_cell.length_a   1.000
_cell.length_b   1.000
_cell.length_c   1.000
_cell.angle_alpha   90.00
_cell.angle_beta   90.00
_cell.angle_gamma   90.00
#
_symmetry.space_group_name_H-M   'P 1'
#
loop_
_entity.id
_entity.type
_entity.pdbx_description
1 polymer ?
#
loop_
_entity_poly.entity_id
_entity_poly.type
_entity_poly.pdbx_seq_one_letter_code
_entity_poly.pdbx_strand_id
1 'polypeptide(L)'
;MDFSTILVDLESDRGYAARVDVAADIARRFAGHVVGLTTLGVSLEPFRGAGDEAGKYAELARRKMEARRAAAQQAFDTAMAAAGQAIGYTHLVMEEESGWALAHEARAADIVVLGQPDGDQGMPALMAESAEYVLLEAGRPILLVPHDVHRLALGSVAMAWDGSREAARAMADAMPLLRQAEQVTIMTVHKRGAAYDEIAEDALPAVQRYLERHGVIAGVRLEETAGEIAPALLDAAHAVHADLLVCGGYGHSRVRQLVMGGTTRTLMRSAPILLLMSH
;
A
#
# COMPACT_ATOMS: atom_id res chain seq x y z
N MET A 1 13.51 -13.08 0.35
CA MET A 1 12.60 -12.99 1.50
C MET A 1 11.21 -13.25 0.96
N ASP A 2 10.40 -14.00 1.67
CA ASP A 2 9.00 -14.21 1.30
C ASP A 2 8.13 -13.40 2.26
N PHE A 3 6.86 -13.21 1.96
CA PHE A 3 5.95 -12.47 2.84
C PHE A 3 5.40 -13.41 3.93
N SER A 4 6.12 -13.51 5.04
CA SER A 4 5.74 -14.37 6.18
C SER A 4 4.75 -13.69 7.11
N THR A 5 4.77 -12.36 7.19
CA THR A 5 3.86 -11.56 8.02
C THR A 5 3.25 -10.44 7.18
N ILE A 6 1.93 -10.47 7.03
CA ILE A 6 1.15 -9.53 6.24
C ILE A 6 0.32 -8.69 7.19
N LEU A 7 0.64 -7.40 7.33
CA LEU A 7 -0.19 -6.46 8.09
C LEU A 7 -1.31 -5.94 7.17
N VAL A 8 -2.55 -6.00 7.62
CA VAL A 8 -3.69 -5.47 6.87
C VAL A 8 -4.47 -4.45 7.71
N ASP A 9 -4.75 -3.31 7.10
CA ASP A 9 -5.61 -2.29 7.66
C ASP A 9 -7.08 -2.73 7.60
N LEU A 10 -7.73 -2.78 8.76
CA LEU A 10 -9.12 -3.18 8.93
C LEU A 10 -10.06 -1.97 9.12
N GLU A 11 -9.73 -0.83 8.54
CA GLU A 11 -10.66 0.30 8.51
C GLU A 11 -11.99 -0.11 7.88
N SER A 12 -13.10 0.23 8.56
CA SER A 12 -14.45 -0.14 8.13
C SER A 12 -14.97 0.81 7.05
N ASP A 13 -14.46 0.64 5.85
CA ASP A 13 -14.82 1.38 4.64
C ASP A 13 -15.28 0.42 3.52
N ARG A 14 -15.54 0.96 2.34
CA ARG A 14 -15.95 0.17 1.17
C ARG A 14 -14.87 -0.80 0.66
N GLY A 15 -13.59 -0.56 0.96
CA GLY A 15 -12.43 -1.37 0.54
C GLY A 15 -12.08 -2.50 1.52
N TYR A 16 -12.76 -2.61 2.66
CA TYR A 16 -12.48 -3.58 3.70
C TYR A 16 -12.35 -5.02 3.17
N ALA A 17 -13.35 -5.49 2.44
CA ALA A 17 -13.37 -6.85 1.91
C ALA A 17 -12.22 -7.09 0.92
N ALA A 18 -11.98 -6.15 0.02
CA ALA A 18 -10.91 -6.22 -0.97
C ALA A 18 -9.53 -6.34 -0.30
N ARG A 19 -9.25 -5.54 0.74
CA ARG A 19 -8.00 -5.63 1.51
C ARG A 19 -7.80 -6.99 2.18
N VAL A 20 -8.84 -7.49 2.82
CA VAL A 20 -8.77 -8.81 3.49
C VAL A 20 -8.58 -9.93 2.48
N ASP A 21 -9.31 -9.91 1.36
CA ASP A 21 -9.18 -10.89 0.28
C ASP A 21 -7.75 -10.91 -0.30
N VAL A 22 -7.18 -9.74 -0.60
CA VAL A 22 -5.81 -9.62 -1.12
C VAL A 22 -4.77 -10.05 -0.09
N ALA A 23 -4.92 -9.66 1.18
CA ALA A 23 -4.02 -10.11 2.25
C ALA A 23 -4.06 -11.64 2.42
N ALA A 24 -5.24 -12.23 2.35
CA ALA A 24 -5.42 -13.69 2.37
C ALA A 24 -4.79 -14.37 1.16
N ASP A 25 -4.87 -13.77 -0.04
CA ASP A 25 -4.21 -14.27 -1.25
C ASP A 25 -2.68 -14.29 -1.09
N ILE A 26 -2.10 -13.21 -0.52
CA ILE A 26 -0.66 -13.16 -0.20
C ILE A 26 -0.32 -14.27 0.78
N ALA A 27 -1.06 -14.39 1.88
CA ALA A 27 -0.81 -15.40 2.90
C ALA A 27 -0.87 -16.83 2.34
N ARG A 28 -1.82 -17.13 1.45
CA ARG A 28 -1.91 -18.44 0.79
C ARG A 28 -0.71 -18.72 -0.12
N ARG A 29 -0.25 -17.72 -0.87
CA ARG A 29 0.89 -17.87 -1.80
C ARG A 29 2.22 -18.09 -1.10
N PHE A 30 2.41 -17.44 0.03
CA PHE A 30 3.69 -17.44 0.75
C PHE A 30 3.66 -18.25 2.07
N ALA A 31 2.57 -18.97 2.35
CA ALA A 31 2.35 -19.64 3.64
C ALA A 31 2.54 -18.67 4.84
N GLY A 32 2.11 -17.43 4.66
CA GLY A 32 2.26 -16.34 5.61
C GLY A 32 1.14 -16.27 6.65
N HIS A 33 1.31 -15.37 7.61
CA HIS A 33 0.37 -15.06 8.67
C HIS A 33 -0.21 -13.65 8.47
N VAL A 34 -1.54 -13.51 8.58
CA VAL A 34 -2.21 -12.21 8.45
C VAL A 34 -2.36 -11.57 9.83
N VAL A 35 -1.86 -10.36 9.97
CA VAL A 35 -2.07 -9.52 11.16
C VAL A 35 -3.06 -8.42 10.78
N GLY A 36 -4.30 -8.56 11.22
CA GLY A 36 -5.32 -7.53 11.00
C GLY A 36 -5.23 -6.45 12.08
N LEU A 37 -5.17 -5.19 11.69
CA LEU A 37 -5.13 -4.06 12.61
C LEU A 37 -6.40 -3.21 12.48
N THR A 38 -7.16 -3.13 13.57
CA THR A 38 -8.27 -2.17 13.71
C THR A 38 -7.83 -1.01 14.60
N THR A 39 -7.96 0.21 14.10
CA THR A 39 -7.75 1.41 14.90
C THR A 39 -9.08 2.03 15.30
N LEU A 40 -9.22 2.38 16.55
CA LEU A 40 -10.46 2.97 17.11
C LEU A 40 -10.37 4.49 17.23
N GLY A 41 -9.23 5.07 16.85
CA GLY A 41 -8.90 6.47 17.05
C GLY A 41 -8.50 6.78 18.50
N VAL A 42 -8.01 8.00 18.72
CA VAL A 42 -7.68 8.46 20.07
C VAL A 42 -8.95 8.76 20.84
N SER A 43 -9.22 8.03 21.92
CA SER A 43 -10.31 8.35 22.84
C SER A 43 -9.92 9.59 23.65
N LEU A 44 -10.38 10.75 23.22
CA LEU A 44 -10.38 11.93 24.07
C LEU A 44 -11.43 11.71 25.16
N GLU A 45 -11.00 11.40 26.38
CA GLU A 45 -11.92 11.42 27.54
C GLU A 45 -12.47 12.85 27.69
N PRO A 46 -13.74 13.09 27.33
CA PRO A 46 -14.20 14.47 27.14
C PRO A 46 -14.37 15.26 28.44
N PHE A 47 -14.25 14.65 29.62
CA PHE A 47 -14.50 15.39 30.86
C PHE A 47 -13.74 14.80 32.07
N ARG A 48 -12.49 15.18 32.27
CA ARG A 48 -11.89 15.15 33.59
C ARG A 48 -12.46 16.29 34.41
N GLY A 49 -13.45 16.03 35.26
CA GLY A 49 -13.82 16.98 36.32
C GLY A 49 -15.29 17.37 36.50
N ALA A 50 -16.25 16.72 35.87
CA ALA A 50 -17.67 17.06 36.03
C ALA A 50 -18.48 15.96 36.74
N GLY A 51 -18.37 15.82 38.06
CA GLY A 51 -19.30 15.14 38.93
C GLY A 51 -19.82 13.74 38.52
N ASP A 52 -20.93 13.30 39.12
CA ASP A 52 -21.59 11.99 38.86
C ASP A 52 -21.98 11.71 37.38
N GLU A 53 -22.16 12.76 36.59
CA GLU A 53 -22.52 12.59 35.18
C GLU A 53 -21.29 12.19 34.32
N ALA A 54 -20.09 12.63 34.68
CA ALA A 54 -18.87 12.24 33.98
C ALA A 54 -18.62 10.73 34.03
N GLY A 55 -18.93 10.08 35.16
CA GLY A 55 -18.85 8.66 35.31
C GLY A 55 -19.79 7.89 34.37
N LYS A 56 -21.00 8.40 34.15
CA LYS A 56 -21.96 7.79 33.23
C LYS A 56 -21.52 7.90 31.77
N TYR A 57 -20.96 9.07 31.38
CA TYR A 57 -20.42 9.28 30.03
C TYR A 57 -19.17 8.40 29.77
N ALA A 58 -18.27 8.30 30.74
CA ALA A 58 -17.09 7.42 30.64
C ALA A 58 -17.50 5.95 30.48
N GLU A 59 -18.48 5.49 31.27
CA GLU A 59 -19.01 4.13 31.14
C GLU A 59 -19.70 3.88 29.80
N LEU A 60 -20.48 4.85 29.28
CA LEU A 60 -21.09 4.74 27.97
C LEU A 60 -20.03 4.71 26.84
N ALA A 61 -18.99 5.55 26.94
CA ALA A 61 -17.89 5.56 26.00
C ALA A 61 -17.15 4.21 26.00
N ARG A 62 -16.84 3.69 27.18
CA ARG A 62 -16.20 2.36 27.34
C ARG A 62 -17.04 1.25 26.69
N ARG A 63 -18.34 1.20 26.96
CA ARG A 63 -19.26 0.21 26.35
C ARG A 63 -19.31 0.33 24.83
N LYS A 64 -19.31 1.56 24.29
CA LYS A 64 -19.27 1.77 22.83
C LYS A 64 -17.95 1.26 22.24
N MET A 65 -16.83 1.51 22.89
CA MET A 65 -15.53 1.02 22.43
C MET A 65 -15.46 -0.50 22.47
N GLU A 66 -15.92 -1.13 23.56
CA GLU A 66 -16.01 -2.59 23.67
C GLU A 66 -16.89 -3.20 22.57
N ALA A 67 -18.05 -2.58 22.30
CA ALA A 67 -18.93 -3.03 21.22
C ALA A 67 -18.27 -2.88 19.82
N ARG A 68 -17.55 -1.79 19.56
CA ARG A 68 -16.81 -1.60 18.31
C ARG A 68 -15.68 -2.63 18.17
N ARG A 69 -14.95 -2.89 19.25
CA ARG A 69 -13.89 -3.91 19.30
C ARG A 69 -14.45 -5.31 18.99
N ALA A 70 -15.56 -5.68 19.63
CA ALA A 70 -16.20 -6.98 19.40
C ALA A 70 -16.74 -7.12 17.98
N ALA A 71 -17.32 -6.06 17.43
CA ALA A 71 -17.83 -6.05 16.06
C ALA A 71 -16.69 -6.18 15.04
N ALA A 72 -15.57 -5.47 15.24
CA ALA A 72 -14.39 -5.56 14.39
C ALA A 72 -13.78 -6.96 14.43
N GLN A 73 -13.66 -7.56 15.62
CA GLN A 73 -13.19 -8.94 15.77
C GLN A 73 -14.08 -9.90 14.98
N GLN A 74 -15.38 -9.85 15.20
CA GLN A 74 -16.34 -10.73 14.51
C GLN A 74 -16.30 -10.56 12.99
N ALA A 75 -16.19 -9.32 12.49
CA ALA A 75 -16.10 -9.05 11.06
C ALA A 75 -14.84 -9.67 10.45
N PHE A 76 -13.69 -9.51 11.12
CA PHE A 76 -12.43 -10.07 10.66
C PHE A 76 -12.41 -11.60 10.72
N ASP A 77 -12.86 -12.20 11.82
CA ASP A 77 -12.98 -13.67 11.95
C ASP A 77 -13.88 -14.25 10.82
N THR A 78 -14.99 -13.57 10.53
CA THR A 78 -15.90 -13.98 9.45
C THR A 78 -15.22 -13.91 8.08
N ALA A 79 -14.49 -12.82 7.80
CA ALA A 79 -13.78 -12.63 6.55
C ALA A 79 -12.66 -13.65 6.37
N MET A 80 -11.87 -13.90 7.42
CA MET A 80 -10.79 -14.90 7.38
C MET A 80 -11.32 -16.33 7.25
N ALA A 81 -12.44 -16.66 7.89
CA ALA A 81 -13.11 -17.95 7.72
C ALA A 81 -13.60 -18.17 6.28
N ALA A 82 -14.12 -17.13 5.64
CA ALA A 82 -14.52 -17.16 4.24
C ALA A 82 -13.30 -17.29 3.28
N ALA A 83 -12.18 -16.68 3.63
CA ALA A 83 -10.94 -16.78 2.85
C ALA A 83 -10.28 -18.17 2.89
N GLY A 84 -10.59 -19.03 3.86
CA GLY A 84 -10.15 -20.43 3.96
C GLY A 84 -9.46 -20.78 5.26
N GLN A 85 -9.63 -22.02 5.71
CA GLN A 85 -9.17 -22.49 7.04
C GLN A 85 -7.66 -22.68 7.21
N ALA A 86 -6.87 -22.56 6.14
CA ALA A 86 -5.42 -22.81 6.18
C ALA A 86 -4.57 -21.57 6.48
N ILE A 87 -5.17 -20.38 6.65
CA ILE A 87 -4.45 -19.14 6.87
C ILE A 87 -4.42 -18.83 8.37
N GLY A 88 -3.20 -18.74 8.92
CA GLY A 88 -3.02 -18.24 10.29
C GLY A 88 -3.27 -16.73 10.33
N TYR A 89 -3.99 -16.26 11.34
CA TYR A 89 -4.20 -14.82 11.51
C TYR A 89 -4.27 -14.41 12.99
N THR A 90 -4.01 -13.12 13.21
CA THR A 90 -4.12 -12.45 14.52
C THR A 90 -4.83 -11.11 14.32
N HIS A 91 -5.67 -10.71 15.26
CA HIS A 91 -6.32 -9.41 15.27
C HIS A 91 -5.78 -8.52 16.37
N LEU A 92 -5.27 -7.36 15.99
CA LEU A 92 -4.84 -6.29 16.88
C LEU A 92 -5.87 -5.17 16.87
N VAL A 93 -6.16 -4.62 18.04
CA VAL A 93 -7.05 -3.46 18.18
C VAL A 93 -6.33 -2.39 18.98
N MET A 94 -6.11 -1.23 18.38
CA MET A 94 -5.39 -0.11 18.99
C MET A 94 -6.28 1.13 19.11
N GLU A 95 -6.11 1.87 20.19
CA GLU A 95 -6.81 3.15 20.44
C GLU A 95 -5.90 4.33 20.08
N GLU A 96 -5.35 4.27 18.88
CA GLU A 96 -4.37 5.21 18.34
C GLU A 96 -4.84 5.75 16.97
N GLU A 97 -4.14 6.75 16.45
CA GLU A 97 -4.34 7.24 15.09
C GLU A 97 -3.88 6.16 14.09
N SER A 98 -4.64 5.98 13.00
CA SER A 98 -4.49 4.86 12.07
C SER A 98 -3.11 4.83 11.42
N GLY A 99 -2.65 5.94 10.84
CA GLY A 99 -1.37 6.00 10.16
C GLY A 99 -0.20 5.67 11.08
N TRP A 100 -0.23 6.21 12.31
CA TRP A 100 0.80 5.94 13.31
C TRP A 100 0.80 4.47 13.75
N ALA A 101 -0.37 3.92 14.06
CA ALA A 101 -0.50 2.53 14.50
C ALA A 101 -0.03 1.55 13.42
N LEU A 102 -0.45 1.77 12.16
CA LEU A 102 -0.02 0.97 11.03
C LEU A 102 1.49 1.05 10.80
N ALA A 103 2.09 2.26 10.81
CA ALA A 103 3.52 2.41 10.64
C ALA A 103 4.33 1.79 11.79
N HIS A 104 3.79 1.80 13.01
CA HIS A 104 4.42 1.17 14.17
C HIS A 104 4.42 -0.36 14.04
N GLU A 105 3.27 -0.98 13.78
CA GLU A 105 3.13 -2.44 13.65
C GLU A 105 3.80 -2.98 12.37
N ALA A 106 3.87 -2.18 11.31
CA ALA A 106 4.54 -2.54 10.07
C ALA A 106 6.01 -2.93 10.25
N ARG A 107 6.68 -2.43 11.27
CA ARG A 107 8.10 -2.75 11.55
C ARG A 107 8.35 -4.23 11.81
N ALA A 108 7.31 -4.95 12.25
CA ALA A 108 7.33 -6.39 12.46
C ALA A 108 6.61 -7.17 11.34
N ALA A 109 6.26 -6.52 10.22
CA ALA A 109 5.65 -7.15 9.06
C ALA A 109 6.59 -7.11 7.84
N ASP A 110 6.28 -7.89 6.81
CA ASP A 110 7.02 -7.91 5.56
C ASP A 110 6.37 -7.01 4.50
N ILE A 111 5.05 -6.82 4.58
CA ILE A 111 4.25 -5.99 3.69
C ILE A 111 3.03 -5.44 4.44
N VAL A 112 2.59 -4.24 4.10
CA VAL A 112 1.39 -3.61 4.65
C VAL A 112 0.34 -3.48 3.56
N VAL A 113 -0.84 -4.05 3.77
CA VAL A 113 -1.98 -3.98 2.84
C VAL A 113 -2.92 -2.88 3.31
N LEU A 114 -3.09 -1.86 2.47
CA LEU A 114 -3.87 -0.65 2.75
C LEU A 114 -4.97 -0.47 1.71
N GLY A 115 -6.02 0.26 2.06
CA GLY A 115 -7.00 0.76 1.09
C GLY A 115 -6.42 1.88 0.24
N GLN A 116 -6.91 1.99 -0.99
CA GLN A 116 -6.66 3.16 -1.79
C GLN A 116 -7.35 4.37 -1.13
N PRO A 117 -6.63 5.50 -0.95
CA PRO A 117 -7.25 6.70 -0.38
C PRO A 117 -8.46 7.15 -1.19
N ASP A 118 -9.58 7.41 -0.53
CA ASP A 118 -10.75 7.99 -1.19
C ASP A 118 -10.44 9.42 -1.65
N GLY A 119 -10.76 9.72 -2.92
CA GLY A 119 -10.56 11.06 -3.47
C GLY A 119 -11.32 12.11 -2.68
N ASP A 120 -10.63 13.21 -2.40
CA ASP A 120 -11.10 14.51 -1.90
C ASP A 120 -12.23 14.49 -0.83
N GLN A 121 -11.90 14.03 0.36
CA GLN A 121 -12.77 14.20 1.54
C GLN A 121 -12.63 15.60 2.18
N GLY A 122 -12.17 16.60 1.45
CA GLY A 122 -12.04 17.97 1.94
C GLY A 122 -10.99 18.17 3.03
N MET A 123 -10.08 17.21 3.20
CA MET A 123 -8.96 17.33 4.12
C MET A 123 -7.97 18.40 3.61
N PRO A 124 -7.44 19.26 4.47
CA PRO A 124 -6.39 20.19 4.07
C PRO A 124 -5.22 19.43 3.42
N ALA A 125 -4.72 19.93 2.29
CA ALA A 125 -3.60 19.33 1.55
C ALA A 125 -2.29 19.17 2.37
N LEU A 126 -2.25 19.71 3.58
CA LEU A 126 -1.16 19.63 4.55
C LEU A 126 -1.24 18.42 5.49
N MET A 127 -2.36 17.69 5.53
CA MET A 127 -2.46 16.45 6.31
C MET A 127 -2.09 15.28 5.40
N ALA A 128 -1.03 14.57 5.75
CA ALA A 128 -0.70 13.31 5.09
C ALA A 128 -1.84 12.31 5.33
N GLU A 129 -2.31 11.66 4.28
CA GLU A 129 -3.22 10.54 4.41
C GLU A 129 -2.51 9.38 5.11
N SER A 130 -3.23 8.53 5.82
CA SER A 130 -2.63 7.39 6.54
C SER A 130 -1.70 6.56 5.65
N ALA A 131 -2.06 6.32 4.39
CA ALA A 131 -1.23 5.57 3.45
C ALA A 131 0.09 6.30 3.10
N GLU A 132 0.08 7.63 2.96
CA GLU A 132 1.31 8.43 2.75
C GLU A 132 2.22 8.36 3.98
N TYR A 133 1.64 8.49 5.17
CA TYR A 133 2.39 8.39 6.42
C TYR A 133 3.03 7.01 6.58
N VAL A 134 2.28 5.94 6.33
CA VAL A 134 2.79 4.56 6.40
C VAL A 134 3.90 4.33 5.39
N LEU A 135 3.76 4.80 4.14
CA LEU A 135 4.81 4.69 3.12
C LEU A 135 6.14 5.29 3.59
N LEU A 136 6.08 6.45 4.25
CA LEU A 136 7.28 7.18 4.68
C LEU A 136 7.90 6.65 5.98
N GLU A 137 7.08 6.14 6.91
CA GLU A 137 7.50 5.87 8.28
C GLU A 137 7.60 4.37 8.63
N ALA A 138 6.97 3.50 7.85
CA ALA A 138 6.93 2.06 8.13
C ALA A 138 8.27 1.34 7.85
N GLY A 139 9.05 1.81 6.86
CA GLY A 139 10.25 1.13 6.38
C GLY A 139 9.96 -0.23 5.73
N ARG A 140 8.72 -0.43 5.28
CA ARG A 140 8.20 -1.63 4.63
C ARG A 140 7.43 -1.27 3.37
N PRO A 141 7.36 -2.16 2.36
CA PRO A 141 6.51 -1.93 1.21
C PRO A 141 5.05 -1.87 1.61
N ILE A 142 4.31 -0.95 1.00
CA ILE A 142 2.86 -0.90 1.08
C ILE A 142 2.23 -1.44 -0.20
N LEU A 143 1.13 -2.15 -0.07
CA LEU A 143 0.28 -2.58 -1.18
C LEU A 143 -1.07 -1.88 -1.05
N LEU A 144 -1.32 -0.93 -1.94
CA LEU A 144 -2.60 -0.24 -2.03
C LEU A 144 -3.57 -1.07 -2.86
N VAL A 145 -4.76 -1.30 -2.30
CA VAL A 145 -5.80 -2.13 -2.88
C VAL A 145 -6.99 -1.25 -3.26
N PRO A 146 -7.31 -1.11 -4.56
CA PRO A 146 -8.56 -0.51 -4.99
C PRO A 146 -9.76 -1.29 -4.43
N HIS A 147 -10.86 -0.59 -4.13
CA HIS A 147 -12.01 -1.16 -3.39
C HIS A 147 -12.74 -2.30 -4.14
N ASP A 148 -12.55 -2.42 -5.43
CA ASP A 148 -13.16 -3.42 -6.31
C ASP A 148 -12.19 -4.53 -6.76
N VAL A 149 -10.94 -4.51 -6.26
CA VAL A 149 -9.92 -5.51 -6.56
C VAL A 149 -9.82 -6.52 -5.42
N HIS A 150 -10.37 -7.70 -5.62
CA HIS A 150 -10.49 -8.78 -4.62
C HIS A 150 -9.48 -9.92 -4.78
N ARG A 151 -8.49 -9.77 -5.66
CA ARG A 151 -7.53 -10.84 -5.95
C ARG A 151 -6.14 -10.29 -6.19
N LEU A 152 -5.14 -11.00 -5.70
CA LEU A 152 -3.76 -10.81 -6.11
C LEU A 152 -3.52 -11.59 -7.42
N ALA A 153 -3.80 -10.97 -8.56
CA ALA A 153 -3.40 -11.48 -9.86
C ALA A 153 -1.95 -11.07 -10.15
N LEU A 154 -1.19 -11.96 -10.77
CA LEU A 154 0.20 -11.75 -11.17
C LEU A 154 0.42 -12.22 -12.62
N GLY A 155 -0.59 -12.11 -13.48
CA GLY A 155 -0.47 -12.40 -14.92
C GLY A 155 0.49 -11.41 -15.57
N SER A 156 0.34 -10.13 -15.28
CA SER A 156 1.24 -9.08 -15.79
C SER A 156 1.59 -8.09 -14.68
N VAL A 157 2.88 -7.86 -14.46
CA VAL A 157 3.38 -6.89 -13.49
C VAL A 157 4.15 -5.79 -14.21
N ALA A 158 3.71 -4.55 -14.03
CA ALA A 158 4.41 -3.35 -14.48
C ALA A 158 5.33 -2.85 -13.35
N MET A 159 6.59 -2.58 -13.66
CA MET A 159 7.56 -2.03 -12.72
C MET A 159 8.05 -0.67 -13.23
N ALA A 160 7.65 0.41 -12.57
CA ALA A 160 8.11 1.75 -12.89
C ALA A 160 9.57 1.95 -12.46
N TRP A 161 10.38 2.44 -13.38
CA TRP A 161 11.79 2.69 -13.16
C TRP A 161 12.17 4.11 -13.58
N ASP A 162 12.71 4.88 -12.65
CA ASP A 162 13.18 6.25 -12.84
C ASP A 162 14.66 6.43 -12.41
N GLY A 163 15.37 5.33 -12.16
CA GLY A 163 16.75 5.37 -11.68
C GLY A 163 16.91 5.72 -10.21
N SER A 164 15.83 6.01 -9.48
CA SER A 164 15.89 6.40 -8.07
C SER A 164 16.19 5.22 -7.15
N ARG A 165 16.67 5.54 -5.94
CA ARG A 165 16.86 4.54 -4.89
C ARG A 165 15.54 3.94 -4.42
N GLU A 166 14.44 4.71 -4.48
CA GLU A 166 13.10 4.29 -4.11
C GLU A 166 12.54 3.28 -5.14
N ALA A 167 12.80 3.47 -6.44
CA ALA A 167 12.49 2.48 -7.47
C ALA A 167 13.30 1.19 -7.28
N ALA A 168 14.60 1.31 -6.95
CA ALA A 168 15.45 0.15 -6.65
C ALA A 168 14.96 -0.58 -5.38
N ARG A 169 14.51 0.15 -4.37
CA ARG A 169 13.92 -0.43 -3.17
C ARG A 169 12.61 -1.15 -3.47
N ALA A 170 11.70 -0.53 -4.22
CA ALA A 170 10.43 -1.14 -4.61
C ALA A 170 10.65 -2.43 -5.43
N MET A 171 11.61 -2.43 -6.35
CA MET A 171 12.01 -3.63 -7.10
C MET A 171 12.46 -4.76 -6.16
N ALA A 172 13.30 -4.46 -5.18
CA ALA A 172 13.80 -5.45 -4.22
C ALA A 172 12.67 -6.00 -3.32
N ASP A 173 11.80 -5.13 -2.82
CA ASP A 173 10.68 -5.50 -1.96
C ASP A 173 9.59 -6.27 -2.72
N ALA A 174 9.38 -5.97 -4.02
CA ALA A 174 8.45 -6.68 -4.88
C ALA A 174 8.98 -8.04 -5.39
N MET A 175 10.25 -8.38 -5.17
CA MET A 175 10.89 -9.57 -5.73
C MET A 175 10.10 -10.87 -5.50
N PRO A 176 9.47 -11.12 -4.34
CA PRO A 176 8.64 -12.32 -4.15
C PRO A 176 7.47 -12.40 -5.14
N LEU A 177 6.83 -11.26 -5.45
CA LEU A 177 5.73 -11.19 -6.42
C LEU A 177 6.25 -11.28 -7.86
N LEU A 178 7.33 -10.58 -8.18
CA LEU A 178 7.95 -10.60 -9.50
C LEU A 178 8.35 -12.01 -9.95
N ARG A 179 8.83 -12.84 -9.02
CA ARG A 179 9.18 -14.25 -9.28
C ARG A 179 7.98 -15.14 -9.62
N GLN A 180 6.78 -14.75 -9.22
CA GLN A 180 5.55 -15.48 -9.47
C GLN A 180 4.75 -14.90 -10.63
N ALA A 181 5.16 -13.77 -11.18
CA ALA A 181 4.52 -13.13 -12.31
C ALA A 181 4.75 -13.91 -13.61
N GLU A 182 3.72 -14.01 -14.45
CA GLU A 182 3.85 -14.63 -15.78
C GLU A 182 4.60 -13.69 -16.73
N GLN A 183 4.38 -12.38 -16.60
CA GLN A 183 5.05 -11.34 -17.37
C GLN A 183 5.48 -10.19 -16.45
N VAL A 184 6.69 -9.68 -16.68
CA VAL A 184 7.21 -8.48 -16.00
C VAL A 184 7.66 -7.49 -17.04
N THR A 185 7.22 -6.24 -16.92
CA THR A 185 7.62 -5.14 -17.82
C THR A 185 8.19 -3.99 -17.01
N ILE A 186 9.44 -3.66 -17.25
CA ILE A 186 10.06 -2.43 -16.73
C ILE A 186 9.58 -1.26 -17.58
N MET A 187 9.05 -0.23 -16.92
CA MET A 187 8.49 0.96 -17.58
C MET A 187 9.25 2.20 -17.16
N THR A 188 9.77 2.94 -18.10
CA THR A 188 10.32 4.27 -17.89
C THR A 188 9.48 5.29 -18.66
N VAL A 189 8.96 6.29 -17.95
CA VAL A 189 8.17 7.37 -18.53
C VAL A 189 8.88 8.69 -18.29
N HIS A 190 9.14 9.44 -19.34
CA HIS A 190 9.79 10.75 -19.26
C HIS A 190 8.98 11.85 -19.95
N LYS A 191 9.15 13.09 -19.53
CA LYS A 191 8.49 14.24 -20.15
C LYS A 191 9.20 14.62 -21.42
N ARG A 192 8.41 14.89 -22.48
CA ARG A 192 8.92 15.39 -23.75
C ARG A 192 9.71 16.68 -23.56
N GLY A 193 10.92 16.72 -24.12
CA GLY A 193 11.79 17.89 -24.02
C GLY A 193 12.41 18.14 -22.66
N ALA A 194 12.19 17.28 -21.66
CA ALA A 194 13.03 17.26 -20.47
C ALA A 194 14.45 16.84 -20.87
N ALA A 195 15.46 17.37 -20.18
CA ALA A 195 16.80 16.81 -20.29
C ALA A 195 16.69 15.31 -20.05
N TYR A 196 17.09 14.53 -21.03
CA TYR A 196 17.01 13.08 -21.03
C TYR A 196 17.61 12.56 -19.73
N ASP A 197 16.88 11.78 -18.98
CA ASP A 197 17.46 11.15 -17.79
C ASP A 197 18.21 9.90 -18.25
N GLU A 198 19.36 10.15 -18.93
CA GLU A 198 20.25 9.10 -19.44
C GLU A 198 20.57 8.06 -18.36
N ILE A 199 20.59 8.49 -17.09
CA ILE A 199 20.89 7.62 -15.95
C ILE A 199 19.83 6.52 -15.79
N ALA A 200 18.56 6.82 -15.98
CA ALA A 200 17.49 5.83 -15.82
C ALA A 200 17.55 4.76 -16.92
N GLU A 201 17.77 5.17 -18.17
CA GLU A 201 17.83 4.23 -19.30
C GLU A 201 19.15 3.47 -19.36
N ASP A 202 20.29 4.11 -19.11
CA ASP A 202 21.59 3.45 -19.06
C ASP A 202 21.65 2.36 -18.00
N ALA A 203 20.85 2.48 -16.93
CA ALA A 203 20.74 1.46 -15.90
C ALA A 203 19.89 0.23 -16.31
N LEU A 204 19.01 0.34 -17.32
CA LEU A 204 18.08 -0.73 -17.69
C LEU A 204 18.73 -2.09 -17.97
N PRO A 205 19.86 -2.17 -18.72
CA PRO A 205 20.53 -3.46 -18.91
C PRO A 205 21.05 -4.07 -17.60
N ALA A 206 21.44 -3.23 -16.64
CA ALA A 206 21.88 -3.72 -15.33
C ALA A 206 20.68 -4.18 -14.49
N VAL A 207 19.55 -3.48 -14.55
CA VAL A 207 18.31 -3.87 -13.89
C VAL A 207 17.77 -5.19 -14.44
N GLN A 208 17.76 -5.37 -15.78
CA GLN A 208 17.36 -6.64 -16.38
C GLN A 208 18.26 -7.80 -15.93
N ARG A 209 19.58 -7.64 -15.96
CA ARG A 209 20.52 -8.64 -15.45
C ARG A 209 20.35 -8.93 -13.95
N TYR A 210 19.99 -7.92 -13.16
CA TYR A 210 19.66 -8.12 -11.75
C TYR A 210 18.43 -9.00 -11.60
N LEU A 211 17.34 -8.69 -12.31
CA LEU A 211 16.11 -9.47 -12.31
C LEU A 211 16.33 -10.91 -12.80
N GLU A 212 17.09 -11.10 -13.89
CA GLU A 212 17.46 -12.42 -14.42
C GLU A 212 18.17 -13.28 -13.38
N ARG A 213 19.12 -12.71 -12.61
CA ARG A 213 19.80 -13.41 -11.52
C ARG A 213 18.87 -13.84 -10.40
N HIS A 214 17.73 -13.18 -10.28
CA HIS A 214 16.66 -13.52 -9.34
C HIS A 214 15.57 -14.41 -9.95
N GLY A 215 15.77 -14.88 -11.20
CA GLY A 215 14.83 -15.74 -11.90
C GLY A 215 13.66 -15.02 -12.57
N VAL A 216 13.77 -13.71 -12.77
CA VAL A 216 12.73 -12.87 -13.40
C VAL A 216 13.22 -12.39 -14.76
N ILE A 217 12.49 -12.73 -15.82
CA ILE A 217 12.74 -12.20 -17.17
C ILE A 217 11.81 -11.00 -17.38
N ALA A 218 12.38 -9.82 -17.62
CA ALA A 218 11.60 -8.58 -17.77
C ALA A 218 11.82 -7.95 -19.16
N GLY A 219 10.68 -7.60 -19.79
CA GLY A 219 10.64 -6.70 -20.95
C GLY A 219 10.92 -5.25 -20.52
N VAL A 220 11.21 -4.40 -21.50
CA VAL A 220 11.41 -2.96 -21.27
C VAL A 220 10.44 -2.19 -22.16
N ARG A 221 9.81 -1.16 -21.60
CA ARG A 221 8.96 -0.21 -22.31
C ARG A 221 9.35 1.21 -21.95
N LEU A 222 9.67 2.00 -22.96
CA LEU A 222 10.01 3.41 -22.84
C LEU A 222 8.84 4.22 -23.38
N GLU A 223 8.37 5.20 -22.61
CA GLU A 223 7.26 6.06 -22.97
C GLU A 223 7.63 7.54 -22.81
N GLU A 224 7.22 8.34 -23.77
CA GLU A 224 7.37 9.78 -23.72
C GLU A 224 6.00 10.44 -23.55
N THR A 225 5.87 11.38 -22.62
CA THR A 225 4.63 12.11 -22.42
C THR A 225 4.82 13.62 -22.50
N ALA A 226 3.84 14.31 -23.09
CA ALA A 226 3.71 15.76 -22.97
C ALA A 226 2.91 16.18 -21.72
N GLY A 227 2.23 15.23 -21.08
CA GLY A 227 1.38 15.42 -19.91
C GLY A 227 2.09 15.11 -18.58
N GLU A 228 1.32 14.72 -17.60
CA GLU A 228 1.82 14.30 -16.29
C GLU A 228 2.29 12.84 -16.31
N ILE A 229 3.31 12.53 -15.50
CA ILE A 229 3.93 11.19 -15.46
C ILE A 229 2.97 10.12 -14.94
N ALA A 230 2.17 10.42 -13.90
CA ALA A 230 1.30 9.42 -13.28
C ALA A 230 0.23 8.88 -14.23
N PRO A 231 -0.57 9.72 -14.95
CA PRO A 231 -1.49 9.23 -15.97
C PRO A 231 -0.80 8.43 -17.05
N ALA A 232 0.34 8.92 -17.59
CA ALA A 232 1.08 8.21 -18.63
C ALA A 232 1.58 6.84 -18.17
N LEU A 233 2.01 6.71 -16.91
CA LEU A 233 2.41 5.44 -16.32
C LEU A 233 1.23 4.48 -16.18
N LEU A 234 0.06 4.97 -15.75
CA LEU A 234 -1.16 4.16 -15.67
C LEU A 234 -1.64 3.71 -17.05
N ASP A 235 -1.58 4.58 -18.07
CA ASP A 235 -1.90 4.23 -19.45
C ASP A 235 -0.93 3.16 -20.00
N ALA A 236 0.37 3.29 -19.70
CA ALA A 236 1.37 2.31 -20.09
C ALA A 236 1.14 0.96 -19.38
N ALA A 237 0.79 0.96 -18.09
CA ALA A 237 0.45 -0.24 -17.34
C ALA A 237 -0.82 -0.91 -17.89
N HIS A 238 -1.85 -0.11 -18.23
CA HIS A 238 -3.06 -0.61 -18.88
C HIS A 238 -2.76 -1.26 -20.25
N ALA A 239 -1.87 -0.66 -21.04
CA ALA A 239 -1.52 -1.17 -22.37
C ALA A 239 -0.80 -2.54 -22.34
N VAL A 240 -0.20 -2.92 -21.21
CA VAL A 240 0.37 -4.26 -20.98
C VAL A 240 -0.53 -5.15 -20.11
N HIS A 241 -1.77 -4.73 -19.89
CA HIS A 241 -2.75 -5.44 -19.05
C HIS A 241 -2.20 -5.77 -17.66
N ALA A 242 -1.51 -4.83 -17.03
CA ALA A 242 -0.92 -5.06 -15.72
C ALA A 242 -2.00 -5.28 -14.64
N ASP A 243 -1.77 -6.28 -13.81
CA ASP A 243 -2.55 -6.57 -12.59
C ASP A 243 -1.99 -5.84 -11.38
N LEU A 244 -0.68 -5.56 -11.42
CA LEU A 244 0.08 -4.92 -10.36
C LEU A 244 1.04 -3.90 -10.96
N LEU A 245 1.06 -2.70 -10.39
CA LEU A 245 2.08 -1.69 -10.62
C LEU A 245 3.01 -1.63 -9.41
N VAL A 246 4.32 -1.75 -9.66
CA VAL A 246 5.37 -1.58 -8.66
C VAL A 246 6.09 -0.28 -8.91
N CYS A 247 6.22 0.60 -7.92
CA CYS A 247 6.95 1.86 -8.08
C CYS A 247 7.57 2.34 -6.76
N GLY A 248 8.60 3.17 -6.87
CA GLY A 248 9.11 3.97 -5.76
C GLY A 248 8.16 5.12 -5.42
N GLY A 249 8.16 5.52 -4.17
CA GLY A 249 7.42 6.69 -3.72
C GLY A 249 8.35 7.80 -3.24
N TYR A 250 8.05 9.06 -3.57
CA TYR A 250 8.76 10.25 -3.09
C TYR A 250 10.28 10.32 -3.38
N GLY A 251 10.74 9.79 -4.52
CA GLY A 251 12.17 9.67 -4.89
C GLY A 251 12.90 10.98 -5.18
N HIS A 252 12.22 12.02 -5.61
CA HIS A 252 12.86 13.31 -5.93
C HIS A 252 12.80 14.27 -4.75
N SER A 253 13.96 14.80 -4.36
CA SER A 253 14.30 15.62 -3.18
C SER A 253 13.13 16.29 -2.43
N ARG A 254 13.02 16.01 -1.13
CA ARG A 254 12.04 16.56 -0.17
C ARG A 254 11.88 18.10 -0.23
N VAL A 255 12.88 18.84 -0.72
CA VAL A 255 12.87 20.30 -0.80
C VAL A 255 12.00 20.83 -1.96
N ARG A 256 11.82 20.06 -3.05
CA ARG A 256 10.87 20.41 -4.13
C ARG A 256 9.44 19.93 -3.83
N GLN A 257 9.25 19.06 -2.87
CA GLN A 257 7.98 18.40 -2.56
C GLN A 257 7.15 19.11 -1.49
N LEU A 258 7.65 20.19 -0.89
CA LEU A 258 6.80 21.09 -0.09
C LEU A 258 5.70 21.74 -0.96
N VAL A 259 5.82 21.62 -2.29
CA VAL A 259 4.78 21.92 -3.26
C VAL A 259 4.42 20.61 -3.99
N MET A 260 3.67 19.77 -3.31
CA MET A 260 2.88 18.64 -3.79
C MET A 260 3.57 17.70 -4.80
N GLY A 261 4.11 16.58 -4.34
CA GLY A 261 4.55 15.45 -5.15
C GLY A 261 3.37 14.82 -5.94
N GLY A 262 3.05 15.42 -7.10
CA GLY A 262 1.88 15.05 -7.87
C GLY A 262 1.85 13.59 -8.29
N THR A 263 3.00 13.02 -8.73
CA THR A 263 3.04 11.65 -9.28
C THR A 263 2.68 10.58 -8.24
N THR A 264 3.37 10.56 -7.09
CA THR A 264 3.10 9.54 -6.03
C THR A 264 1.66 9.62 -5.54
N ARG A 265 1.18 10.81 -5.18
CA ARG A 265 -0.17 11.02 -4.68
C ARG A 265 -1.24 10.69 -5.73
N THR A 266 -1.01 11.05 -6.99
CA THR A 266 -1.92 10.69 -8.08
C THR A 266 -1.99 9.18 -8.27
N LEU A 267 -0.85 8.47 -8.26
CA LEU A 267 -0.84 7.01 -8.35
C LEU A 267 -1.60 6.38 -7.19
N MET A 268 -1.33 6.81 -5.95
CA MET A 268 -2.02 6.28 -4.76
C MET A 268 -3.53 6.43 -4.82
N ARG A 269 -4.05 7.53 -5.39
CA ARG A 269 -5.49 7.84 -5.46
C ARG A 269 -6.19 7.27 -6.68
N SER A 270 -5.45 7.05 -7.78
CA SER A 270 -6.08 6.81 -9.10
C SER A 270 -5.69 5.49 -9.74
N ALA A 271 -4.76 4.71 -9.18
CA ALA A 271 -4.39 3.43 -9.77
C ALA A 271 -5.60 2.47 -9.75
N PRO A 272 -6.08 1.99 -10.92
CA PRO A 272 -7.22 1.08 -10.98
C PRO A 272 -6.85 -0.38 -10.70
N ILE A 273 -5.57 -0.64 -10.43
CA ILE A 273 -4.97 -1.95 -10.18
C ILE A 273 -4.20 -1.92 -8.86
N LEU A 274 -3.76 -3.06 -8.38
CA LEU A 274 -2.90 -3.14 -7.21
C LEU A 274 -1.66 -2.26 -7.40
N LEU A 275 -1.26 -1.52 -6.37
CA LEU A 275 -0.11 -0.63 -6.39
C LEU A 275 0.82 -0.93 -5.22
N LEU A 276 1.99 -1.52 -5.52
CA LEU A 276 3.04 -1.73 -4.52
C LEU A 276 4.01 -0.56 -4.55
N MET A 277 4.26 0.02 -3.38
CA MET A 277 5.17 1.15 -3.24
C MET A 277 6.17 0.92 -2.11
N SER A 278 7.39 1.45 -2.31
CA SER A 278 8.43 1.53 -1.27
C SER A 278 9.12 2.89 -1.28
N HIS A 279 9.68 3.27 -0.12
CA HIS A 279 10.42 4.52 0.07
C HIS A 279 11.80 4.25 0.71
#